data_275ee8b0fd2d30d10cccef87182b3540
#
_entry.id   275ee8b0fd2d30d10cccef87182b3540
#
_cell.length_a   1.000
_cell.length_b   1.000
_cell.length_c   1.000
_cell.angle_alpha   90.00
_cell.angle_beta   90.00
_cell.angle_gamma   90.00
#
_symmetry.space_group_name_H-M   'P 1'
#
loop_
_entity.id
_entity.type
_entity.pdbx_description
1 polymer ?
#
loop_
_entity_poly.entity_id
_entity_poly.type
_entity_poly.pdbx_seq_one_letter_code
_entity_poly.pdbx_strand_id
1 'polypeptide(L)'
;MIYINYIIFSKIPQAPKKLFTFVSYIDSLDWKENATPDSICQRVTSKVKNGSIVLFHNNADHTPEALPNILKCLKDEGYKFVFISDLIYKKNYEIKHDGTQCKIENN
;
A
#
# COMPACT_ATOMS: atom_id res chain seq x y z
N MET A 1 -10.14 -10.99 17.18
CA MET A 1 -10.50 -10.28 15.93
C MET A 1 -9.26 -9.54 15.44
N ILE A 2 -8.77 -9.88 14.28
CA ILE A 2 -7.59 -9.25 13.71
C ILE A 2 -8.07 -8.10 12.82
N TYR A 3 -7.68 -6.89 13.16
CA TYR A 3 -7.97 -5.73 12.33
C TYR A 3 -6.75 -5.49 11.44
N ILE A 4 -6.89 -5.80 10.15
CA ILE A 4 -5.88 -5.44 9.17
C ILE A 4 -6.36 -4.15 8.53
N ASN A 5 -5.86 -3.04 9.03
CA ASN A 5 -6.21 -1.74 8.47
C ASN A 5 -5.26 -1.34 7.34
N TYR A 6 -4.07 -1.92 7.32
CA TYR A 6 -3.03 -1.51 6.38
C TYR A 6 -2.29 -2.72 5.83
N ILE A 7 -2.11 -2.75 4.54
CA ILE A 7 -1.18 -3.66 3.88
C ILE A 7 -0.25 -2.81 3.03
N ILE A 8 1.04 -3.10 3.12
CA ILE A 8 2.07 -2.31 2.49
C ILE A 8 2.70 -3.13 1.39
N PHE A 9 2.76 -2.54 0.21
CA PHE A 9 3.38 -3.16 -0.94
C PHE A 9 4.55 -2.30 -1.42
N SER A 10 5.67 -2.94 -1.64
CA SER A 10 6.83 -2.26 -2.19
C SER A 10 7.67 -3.21 -3.02
N LYS A 11 8.12 -2.76 -4.17
CA LYS A 11 9.22 -3.42 -4.87
C LYS A 11 10.50 -2.98 -4.18
N ILE A 12 11.11 -3.90 -3.47
CA ILE A 12 12.38 -3.61 -2.83
C ILE A 12 13.48 -3.85 -3.86
N PRO A 13 14.19 -2.79 -4.30
CA PRO A 13 15.36 -2.98 -5.12
C PRO A 13 16.40 -3.78 -4.34
N GLN A 14 17.26 -4.47 -5.03
CA GLN A 14 18.32 -5.26 -4.38
C GLN A 14 19.34 -4.42 -3.63
N ALA A 15 19.31 -3.11 -3.80
CA ALA A 15 20.19 -2.20 -3.07
C ALA A 15 19.73 -2.05 -1.63
N PRO A 16 20.63 -2.00 -0.65
CA PRO A 16 20.28 -1.88 0.76
C PRO A 16 19.75 -0.51 1.16
N LYS A 17 19.75 0.45 0.26
CA LYS A 17 19.26 1.81 0.54
C LYS A 17 17.79 1.94 0.20
N LYS A 18 17.09 2.71 1.02
CA LYS A 18 15.72 3.10 0.77
C LYS A 18 15.67 4.00 -0.47
N LEU A 19 15.16 3.46 -1.57
CA LEU A 19 15.13 4.16 -2.86
C LEU A 19 13.77 4.81 -3.15
N PHE A 20 12.85 4.79 -2.17
CA PHE A 20 11.56 5.41 -2.37
C PHE A 20 11.67 6.92 -2.16
N THR A 21 11.28 7.67 -3.16
CA THR A 21 11.18 9.12 -3.05
C THR A 21 9.86 9.52 -2.38
N PHE A 22 8.82 8.69 -2.57
CA PHE A 22 7.46 8.98 -2.12
C PHE A 22 6.88 7.79 -1.37
N VAL A 23 6.18 8.07 -0.29
CA VAL A 23 5.33 7.11 0.42
C VAL A 23 3.91 7.67 0.40
N SER A 24 2.99 6.94 -0.18
CA SER A 24 1.59 7.36 -0.32
C SER A 24 0.65 6.21 0.02
N TYR A 25 -0.61 6.54 0.30
CA TYR A 25 -1.60 5.52 0.58
C TYR A 25 -2.65 5.43 -0.52
N ILE A 26 -3.25 4.25 -0.62
CA ILE A 26 -4.35 3.95 -1.53
C ILE A 26 -5.50 3.41 -0.69
N ASP A 27 -6.64 4.07 -0.75
CA ASP A 27 -7.86 3.54 -0.15
C ASP A 27 -8.47 2.53 -1.11
N SER A 28 -8.61 1.29 -0.67
CA SER A 28 -9.18 0.21 -1.49
C SER A 28 -10.68 0.43 -1.76
N LEU A 29 -11.35 1.26 -0.95
CA LEU A 29 -12.79 1.49 -0.98
C LEU A 29 -13.60 0.20 -0.80
N ASP A 30 -13.04 -0.76 -0.09
CA ASP A 30 -13.65 -2.07 0.12
C ASP A 30 -14.92 -2.02 0.99
N TRP A 31 -15.12 -0.92 1.70
CA TRP A 31 -16.29 -0.70 2.56
C TRP A 31 -17.57 -0.31 1.79
N LYS A 32 -17.45 0.07 0.52
CA LYS A 32 -18.61 0.49 -0.27
C LYS A 32 -19.54 -0.69 -0.55
N GLU A 33 -20.83 -0.44 -0.52
CA GLU A 33 -21.86 -1.46 -0.74
C GLU A 33 -21.72 -2.15 -2.10
N ASN A 34 -21.33 -1.41 -3.11
CA ASN A 34 -21.17 -1.93 -4.47
C ASN A 34 -19.78 -2.49 -4.76
N ALA A 35 -18.91 -2.55 -3.75
CA ALA A 35 -17.60 -3.14 -3.92
C ALA A 35 -17.71 -4.65 -4.09
N THR A 36 -17.16 -5.18 -5.17
CA THR A 36 -17.04 -6.62 -5.42
C THR A 36 -15.59 -7.04 -5.20
N PRO A 37 -15.33 -8.35 -4.96
CA PRO A 37 -13.94 -8.81 -4.87
C PRO A 37 -13.10 -8.42 -6.08
N ASP A 38 -13.67 -8.52 -7.28
CA ASP A 38 -12.96 -8.15 -8.51
C ASP A 38 -12.68 -6.66 -8.60
N SER A 39 -13.66 -5.81 -8.22
CA SER A 39 -13.47 -4.36 -8.25
C SER A 39 -12.43 -3.89 -7.23
N ILE A 40 -12.40 -4.49 -6.07
CA ILE A 40 -11.40 -4.20 -5.04
C ILE A 40 -10.00 -4.58 -5.55
N CYS A 41 -9.89 -5.79 -6.09
CA CYS A 41 -8.62 -6.28 -6.65
C CYS A 41 -8.12 -5.37 -7.77
N GLN A 42 -8.98 -5.02 -8.71
CA GLN A 42 -8.62 -4.16 -9.83
C GLN A 42 -8.19 -2.77 -9.37
N ARG A 43 -8.92 -2.20 -8.44
CA ARG A 43 -8.58 -0.87 -7.91
C ARG A 43 -7.20 -0.87 -7.25
N VAL A 44 -6.94 -1.84 -6.40
CA VAL A 44 -5.65 -1.91 -5.70
C VAL A 44 -4.51 -2.19 -6.67
N THR A 45 -4.63 -3.23 -7.49
CA THR A 45 -3.53 -3.64 -8.37
C THR A 45 -3.22 -2.60 -9.44
N SER A 46 -4.20 -1.81 -9.88
CA SER A 46 -3.98 -0.75 -10.86
C SER A 46 -3.30 0.49 -10.29
N LYS A 47 -3.40 0.70 -8.98
CA LYS A 47 -2.89 1.93 -8.33
C LYS A 47 -1.60 1.73 -7.56
N VAL A 48 -1.26 0.50 -7.19
CA VAL A 48 -0.08 0.20 -6.38
C VAL A 48 1.20 0.53 -7.15
N LYS A 49 2.12 1.16 -6.45
CA LYS A 49 3.46 1.47 -6.92
C LYS A 49 4.43 1.36 -5.75
N ASN A 50 5.71 1.54 -6.00
CA ASN A 50 6.71 1.49 -4.95
C ASN A 50 6.40 2.53 -3.86
N GLY A 51 6.41 2.10 -2.61
CA GLY A 51 6.10 2.96 -1.48
C GLY A 51 4.61 3.10 -1.17
N SER A 52 3.75 2.32 -1.79
CA SER A 52 2.30 2.38 -1.54
C SER A 52 1.92 1.69 -0.23
N ILE A 53 1.05 2.32 0.52
CA ILE A 53 0.35 1.75 1.67
C ILE A 53 -1.10 1.58 1.25
N VAL A 54 -1.62 0.36 1.31
CA VAL A 54 -3.02 0.09 0.93
C VAL A 54 -3.86 -0.03 2.19
N LEU A 55 -4.94 0.74 2.21
CA LEU A 55 -5.88 0.76 3.32
C LEU A 55 -7.06 -0.17 3.02
N PHE A 56 -7.27 -1.14 3.89
CA PHE A 56 -8.46 -1.97 3.94
C PHE A 56 -9.21 -1.68 5.23
N HIS A 57 -10.54 -1.74 5.15
CA HIS A 57 -11.39 -1.41 6.29
C HIS A 57 -11.88 -2.68 7.00
N ASN A 58 -12.09 -2.57 8.30
CA ASN A 58 -12.74 -3.64 9.05
C ASN A 58 -14.22 -3.72 8.67
N ASN A 59 -14.81 -4.89 8.84
CA ASN A 59 -16.22 -5.17 8.49
C ASN A 59 -16.58 -4.94 7.02
N ALA A 60 -15.58 -5.00 6.13
CA ALA A 60 -15.83 -4.98 4.69
C ALA A 60 -16.09 -6.42 4.21
N ASP A 61 -17.27 -6.66 3.67
CA ASP A 61 -17.79 -8.01 3.42
C ASP A 61 -16.98 -8.79 2.39
N HIS A 62 -16.41 -8.10 1.40
CA HIS A 62 -15.76 -8.75 0.27
C HIS A 62 -14.22 -8.73 0.33
N THR A 63 -13.65 -8.12 1.35
CA THR A 63 -12.19 -8.07 1.49
C THR A 63 -11.55 -9.44 1.68
N PRO A 64 -12.13 -10.35 2.51
CA PRO A 64 -11.56 -11.68 2.65
C PRO A 64 -11.47 -12.47 1.35
N GLU A 65 -12.42 -12.28 0.44
CA GLU A 65 -12.40 -12.93 -0.87
C GLU A 65 -11.39 -12.29 -1.83
N ALA A 66 -11.27 -10.96 -1.77
CA ALA A 66 -10.39 -10.22 -2.67
C ALA A 66 -8.91 -10.36 -2.31
N LEU A 67 -8.61 -10.43 -1.01
CA LEU A 67 -7.26 -10.31 -0.50
C LEU A 67 -6.28 -11.36 -1.01
N PRO A 68 -6.61 -12.67 -1.07
CA PRO A 68 -5.68 -13.68 -1.59
C PRO A 68 -5.24 -13.38 -3.03
N ASN A 69 -6.15 -12.94 -3.89
CA ASN A 69 -5.84 -12.61 -5.28
C ASN A 69 -4.97 -11.36 -5.38
N ILE A 70 -5.25 -10.35 -4.56
CA ILE A 70 -4.46 -9.13 -4.51
C ILE A 70 -3.02 -9.45 -4.10
N LEU A 71 -2.86 -10.23 -3.04
CA LEU A 71 -1.55 -10.60 -2.53
C LEU A 71 -0.76 -11.40 -3.57
N LYS A 72 -1.43 -12.35 -4.24
CA LYS A 72 -0.79 -13.16 -5.27
C LYS A 72 -0.35 -12.32 -6.46
N CYS A 73 -1.23 -11.47 -7.00
CA CYS A 73 -0.92 -10.62 -8.13
C CYS A 73 0.27 -9.70 -7.85
N LEU A 74 0.28 -9.08 -6.68
CA LEU A 74 1.34 -8.15 -6.34
C LEU A 74 2.66 -8.86 -6.06
N LYS A 75 2.61 -10.03 -5.44
CA LYS A 75 3.81 -10.84 -5.23
C LYS A 75 4.40 -11.30 -6.58
N ASP A 76 3.55 -11.72 -7.50
CA ASP A 76 3.98 -12.14 -8.85
C ASP A 76 4.62 -10.98 -9.62
N GLU A 77 4.18 -9.75 -9.38
CA GLU A 77 4.78 -8.53 -9.96
C GLU A 77 6.07 -8.10 -9.26
N GLY A 78 6.50 -8.79 -8.22
CA GLY A 78 7.74 -8.49 -7.51
C GLY A 78 7.62 -7.56 -6.32
N TYR A 79 6.39 -7.24 -5.90
CA TYR A 79 6.20 -6.47 -4.68
C TYR A 79 6.47 -7.32 -3.45
N LYS A 80 7.01 -6.70 -2.42
CA LYS A 80 7.19 -7.30 -1.10
C LYS A 80 6.31 -6.59 -0.09
N PHE A 81 5.87 -7.35 0.90
CA PHE A 81 5.10 -6.82 2.01
C PHE A 81 6.06 -6.47 3.14
N VAL A 82 6.01 -5.24 3.61
CA VAL A 82 6.94 -4.73 4.61
C VAL A 82 6.16 -4.05 5.73
N PHE A 83 6.80 -3.90 6.88
CA PHE A 83 6.23 -3.12 7.98
C PHE A 83 6.24 -1.63 7.64
N ILE A 84 5.25 -0.91 8.15
CA ILE A 84 5.16 0.54 7.96
C ILE A 84 6.43 1.23 8.47
N SER A 85 6.94 0.78 9.62
CA SER A 85 8.15 1.34 10.20
C SER A 85 9.39 1.22 9.29
N ASP A 86 9.40 0.22 8.41
CA ASP A 86 10.50 0.02 7.46
C ASP A 86 10.32 0.83 6.18
N LEU A 87 9.09 1.28 5.91
CA LEU A 87 8.75 1.98 4.68
C LEU A 87 8.84 3.50 4.83
N ILE A 88 8.33 4.04 5.93
CA ILE A 88 8.17 5.49 6.11
C ILE A 88 9.50 6.16 6.47
N TYR A 89 9.59 7.44 6.12
CA TYR A 89 10.68 8.30 6.59
C TYR A 89 10.39 8.75 8.01
N LYS A 90 11.40 8.73 8.86
CA LYS A 90 11.30 9.17 10.25
C LYS A 90 11.85 10.57 10.48
N LYS A 91 12.62 11.06 9.52
CA LYS A 91 13.22 12.41 9.54
C LYS A 91 13.51 12.85 8.11
N ASN A 92 13.76 14.15 7.93
CA ASN A 92 14.10 14.74 6.63
C ASN A 92 13.04 14.45 5.56
N TYR A 93 11.77 14.68 5.92
CA TYR A 93 10.65 14.50 5.01
C TYR A 93 9.65 15.64 5.16
N GLU A 94 8.80 15.79 4.17
CA GLU A 94 7.61 16.64 4.23
C GLU A 94 6.38 15.84 3.88
N ILE A 95 5.22 16.29 4.36
CA ILE A 95 3.93 15.69 4.03
C ILE A 95 3.21 16.66 3.10
N LYS A 96 2.87 16.20 1.90
CA LYS A 96 2.08 16.98 0.95
C LYS A 96 0.61 16.99 1.36
N HIS A 97 -0.15 17.87 0.76
CA HIS A 97 -1.57 18.03 1.10
C HIS A 97 -2.41 16.79 0.85
N ASP A 98 -1.96 15.89 -0.03
CA ASP A 98 -2.62 14.61 -0.30
C ASP A 98 -2.19 13.49 0.65
N GLY A 99 -1.34 13.79 1.62
CA GLY A 99 -0.83 12.81 2.57
C GLY A 99 0.46 12.12 2.14
N THR A 100 0.97 12.39 0.95
CA THR A 100 2.21 11.77 0.47
C THR A 100 3.41 12.27 1.26
N GLN A 101 4.19 11.32 1.75
CA GLN A 101 5.46 11.61 2.42
C GLN A 101 6.58 11.66 1.38
N CYS A 102 7.28 12.78 1.34
CA CYS A 102 8.37 13.01 0.40
C CYS A 102 9.67 13.25 1.15
N LYS A 103 10.73 12.61 0.68
CA LYS A 103 12.06 12.85 1.24
C LYS A 103 12.54 14.25 0.86
N ILE A 104 13.07 14.97 1.83
CA ILE A 104 13.77 16.24 1.61
C ILE A 104 15.24 15.92 1.42
N GLU A 105 15.78 16.25 0.25
CA GLU A 105 17.20 16.08 0.00
C GLU A 105 17.94 17.30 0.54
N ASN A 106 18.84 17.02 1.48
CA ASN A 106 19.79 18.02 1.97
C ASN A 106 21.04 17.94 1.13
N ASN A 107 21.28 18.96 0.36
CA ASN A 107 22.56 19.13 -0.32
C ASN A 107 23.58 19.72 0.66
#